data_1823ec24419c947da937111fe83ba240
#
_entry.id   1823ec24419c947da937111fe83ba240
#
_cell.length_a   1.000
_cell.length_b   1.000
_cell.length_c   1.000
_cell.angle_alpha   90.00
_cell.angle_beta   90.00
_cell.angle_gamma   90.00
#
_symmetry.space_group_name_H-M   'P 1'
#
loop_
_entity.id
_entity.type
_entity.pdbx_description
1 polymer ?
#
loop_
_entity_poly.entity_id
_entity_poly.type
_entity_poly.pdbx_seq_one_letter_code
_entity_poly.pdbx_strand_id
1 'polypeptide(L)'
;MIKIENIEVWGFRGAIRGMRNPMDSWDKIDTTFDEHGNVIKLGSNDGSLMLRLKVAGPDHRKYLRMIHIQCDVTAPLYWWKDYDSYKVSTVANGCSTMHKIHAYELNQSMFSTED
;
A
#
# COMPACT_ATOMS: atom_id res chain seq x y z
N MET A 1 16.15 -7.17 -9.01
CA MET A 1 14.73 -7.33 -9.39
C MET A 1 13.84 -7.20 -8.16
N ILE A 2 12.74 -6.53 -8.29
CA ILE A 2 11.77 -6.36 -7.21
C ILE A 2 10.55 -7.20 -7.52
N LYS A 3 10.10 -7.96 -6.52
CA LYS A 3 8.91 -8.80 -6.65
C LYS A 3 7.97 -8.48 -5.49
N ILE A 4 6.72 -8.24 -5.81
CA ILE A 4 5.68 -7.94 -4.81
C ILE A 4 4.61 -9.02 -4.91
N GLU A 5 4.31 -9.67 -3.78
CA GLU A 5 3.39 -10.80 -3.72
C GLU A 5 2.47 -10.69 -2.51
N ASN A 6 1.45 -11.52 -2.49
CA ASN A 6 0.53 -11.67 -1.36
C ASN A 6 -0.02 -10.32 -0.89
N ILE A 7 -0.48 -9.51 -1.84
CA ILE A 7 -0.98 -8.17 -1.57
C ILE A 7 -2.37 -8.28 -0.93
N GLU A 8 -2.51 -7.64 0.23
CA GLU A 8 -3.79 -7.47 0.91
C GLU A 8 -4.01 -5.99 1.15
N VAL A 9 -5.22 -5.53 0.87
CA VAL A 9 -5.59 -4.12 1.03
C VAL A 9 -6.92 -4.05 1.75
N TRP A 10 -7.02 -3.21 2.77
CA TRP A 10 -8.30 -2.99 3.47
C TRP A 10 -8.41 -1.56 3.96
N GLY A 11 -9.62 -1.20 4.40
CA GLY A 11 -9.93 0.13 4.89
C GLY A 11 -10.51 1.06 3.83
N PHE A 12 -10.71 0.60 2.60
CA PHE A 12 -11.25 1.43 1.53
C PHE A 12 -12.65 1.96 1.85
N ARG A 13 -13.53 1.12 2.39
CA ARG A 13 -14.90 1.54 2.68
C ARG A 13 -14.93 2.69 3.69
N GLY A 14 -14.16 2.55 4.78
CA GLY A 14 -14.03 3.62 5.77
C GLY A 14 -13.35 4.87 5.21
N ALA A 15 -12.33 4.69 4.38
CA ALA A 15 -11.62 5.81 3.75
C ALA A 15 -12.54 6.62 2.82
N ILE A 16 -13.34 5.95 2.00
CA ILE A 16 -14.29 6.60 1.09
C ILE A 16 -15.35 7.35 1.89
N ARG A 17 -15.90 6.72 2.92
CA ARG A 17 -16.86 7.40 3.79
C ARG A 17 -16.23 8.61 4.49
N GLY A 18 -14.98 8.44 4.96
CA GLY A 18 -14.27 9.52 5.64
C GLY A 18 -13.98 10.72 4.75
N MET A 19 -13.61 10.49 3.48
CA MET A 19 -13.33 11.60 2.57
C MET A 19 -14.59 12.39 2.20
N ARG A 20 -15.78 11.80 2.42
CA ARG A 20 -17.04 12.47 2.15
C ARG A 20 -17.65 13.16 3.37
N ASN A 21 -17.06 12.94 4.55
CA ASN A 21 -17.55 13.56 5.78
C ASN A 21 -17.58 15.09 5.74
N PRO A 22 -16.52 15.78 5.28
CA PRO A 22 -16.52 17.24 5.30
C PRO A 22 -17.62 17.89 4.49
N MET A 23 -18.10 17.22 3.45
CA MET A 23 -19.14 17.75 2.54
C MET A 23 -20.49 17.07 2.73
N ASP A 24 -20.62 16.20 3.74
CA ASP A 24 -21.85 15.40 3.96
C ASP A 24 -22.32 14.70 2.70
N SER A 25 -21.38 14.26 1.85
CA SER A 25 -21.73 13.74 0.53
C SER A 25 -21.75 12.21 0.46
N TRP A 26 -22.14 11.54 1.53
CA TRP A 26 -22.23 10.07 1.58
C TRP A 26 -23.24 9.50 0.59
N ASP A 27 -24.29 10.26 0.27
CA ASP A 27 -25.28 9.88 -0.72
C ASP A 27 -24.72 9.77 -2.14
N LYS A 28 -23.53 10.32 -2.37
CA LYS A 28 -22.84 10.27 -3.65
C LYS A 28 -21.84 9.10 -3.77
N ILE A 29 -21.74 8.27 -2.73
CA ILE A 29 -20.89 7.10 -2.79
C ILE A 29 -21.44 6.14 -3.84
N ASP A 30 -20.60 5.83 -4.83
CA ASP A 30 -20.98 4.96 -5.94
C ASP A 30 -20.04 3.76 -6.13
N THR A 31 -19.17 3.52 -5.15
CA THR A 31 -18.30 2.36 -5.11
C THR A 31 -19.06 1.16 -4.53
N THR A 32 -18.85 -0.01 -5.14
CA THR A 32 -19.44 -1.26 -4.63
C THR A 32 -18.40 -2.06 -3.85
N PHE A 33 -18.86 -2.60 -2.73
CA PHE A 33 -18.00 -3.36 -1.81
C PHE A 33 -18.56 -4.76 -1.60
N ASP A 34 -17.69 -5.70 -1.23
CA ASP A 34 -18.13 -7.02 -0.77
C ASP A 34 -18.53 -6.96 0.71
N GLU A 35 -18.89 -8.10 1.28
CA GLU A 35 -19.32 -8.20 2.68
C GLU A 35 -18.23 -7.81 3.68
N HIS A 36 -16.96 -7.87 3.26
CA HIS A 36 -15.81 -7.54 4.11
C HIS A 36 -15.32 -6.10 3.89
N GLY A 37 -15.97 -5.34 3.03
CA GLY A 37 -15.59 -3.95 2.75
C GLY A 37 -14.50 -3.81 1.70
N ASN A 38 -14.17 -4.87 0.98
CA ASN A 38 -13.21 -4.81 -0.12
C ASN A 38 -13.90 -4.24 -1.37
N VAL A 39 -13.15 -3.46 -2.15
CA VAL A 39 -13.69 -2.82 -3.35
C VAL A 39 -13.92 -3.88 -4.43
N ILE A 40 -15.18 -3.98 -4.90
CA ILE A 40 -15.51 -4.76 -6.09
C ILE A 40 -15.32 -3.88 -7.32
N LYS A 41 -15.89 -2.66 -7.29
CA LYS A 41 -15.76 -1.71 -8.38
C LYS A 41 -15.73 -0.30 -7.81
N LEU A 42 -14.68 0.45 -8.15
CA LEU A 42 -14.57 1.85 -7.76
C LEU A 42 -15.52 2.69 -8.61
N GLY A 43 -16.41 3.43 -7.95
CA GLY A 43 -17.34 4.31 -8.63
C GLY A 43 -16.65 5.53 -9.25
N SER A 44 -17.21 6.04 -10.33
CA SER A 44 -16.62 7.19 -11.02
C SER A 44 -16.67 8.47 -10.16
N ASN A 45 -17.72 8.66 -9.36
CA ASN A 45 -17.81 9.81 -8.47
C ASN A 45 -16.78 9.73 -7.35
N ASP A 46 -16.63 8.56 -6.75
CA ASP A 46 -15.61 8.36 -5.71
C ASP A 46 -14.20 8.51 -6.28
N GLY A 47 -13.94 7.92 -7.45
CA GLY A 47 -12.65 8.03 -8.10
C GLY A 47 -12.28 9.47 -8.45
N SER A 48 -13.24 10.26 -8.96
CA SER A 48 -13.02 11.67 -9.26
C SER A 48 -12.71 12.47 -8.01
N LEU A 49 -13.43 12.23 -6.91
CA LEU A 49 -13.18 12.92 -5.65
C LEU A 49 -11.80 12.56 -5.10
N MET A 50 -11.44 11.29 -5.16
CA MET A 50 -10.11 10.83 -4.72
C MET A 50 -8.98 11.57 -5.45
N LEU A 51 -9.10 11.70 -6.78
CA LEU A 51 -8.07 12.40 -7.57
C LEU A 51 -8.01 13.88 -7.22
N ARG A 52 -9.17 14.54 -7.06
CA ARG A 52 -9.21 15.97 -6.68
C ARG A 52 -8.58 16.19 -5.30
N LEU A 53 -8.89 15.34 -4.34
CA LEU A 53 -8.33 15.45 -2.99
C LEU A 53 -6.84 15.16 -2.97
N LYS A 54 -6.39 14.21 -3.78
CA LYS A 54 -4.97 13.86 -3.87
C LYS A 54 -4.13 15.05 -4.33
N VAL A 55 -4.58 15.78 -5.35
CA VAL A 55 -3.83 16.93 -5.89
C VAL A 55 -4.03 18.22 -5.10
N ALA A 56 -5.05 18.29 -4.25
CA ALA A 56 -5.36 19.51 -3.49
C ALA A 56 -4.42 19.77 -2.31
N GLY A 57 -3.61 18.79 -1.90
CA GLY A 57 -2.63 18.97 -0.85
C GLY A 57 -2.73 17.94 0.28
N PRO A 58 -1.74 17.95 1.21
CA PRO A 58 -1.66 16.91 2.25
C PRO A 58 -2.89 16.82 3.15
N ASP A 59 -3.51 17.94 3.51
CA ASP A 59 -4.69 17.95 4.38
C ASP A 59 -5.90 17.34 3.69
N HIS A 60 -5.95 17.41 2.35
CA HIS A 60 -7.08 16.90 1.58
C HIS A 60 -6.94 15.43 1.21
N ARG A 61 -5.72 14.89 1.25
CA ARG A 61 -5.47 13.50 0.88
C ARG A 61 -5.34 12.55 2.07
N LYS A 62 -5.74 12.98 3.26
CA LYS A 62 -5.59 12.16 4.47
C LYS A 62 -6.42 10.87 4.44
N TYR A 63 -7.43 10.77 3.57
CA TYR A 63 -8.17 9.52 3.39
C TYR A 63 -7.25 8.37 3.00
N LEU A 64 -6.14 8.66 2.30
CA LEU A 64 -5.15 7.64 1.92
C LEU A 64 -4.52 6.97 3.14
N ARG A 65 -4.41 7.66 4.26
CA ARG A 65 -3.84 7.10 5.50
C ARG A 65 -4.79 6.15 6.21
N MET A 66 -6.03 6.08 5.76
CA MET A 66 -7.03 5.14 6.32
C MET A 66 -7.03 3.81 5.57
N ILE A 67 -6.28 3.72 4.48
CA ILE A 67 -6.14 2.51 3.68
C ILE A 67 -4.86 1.79 4.11
N HIS A 68 -4.99 0.51 4.39
CA HIS A 68 -3.87 -0.34 4.83
C HIS A 68 -3.51 -1.33 3.75
N ILE A 69 -2.21 -1.50 3.52
CA ILE A 69 -1.68 -2.44 2.54
C ILE A 69 -0.68 -3.34 3.26
N GLN A 70 -0.83 -4.64 3.04
CA GLN A 70 0.18 -5.63 3.41
C GLN A 70 0.61 -6.38 2.17
N CYS A 71 1.89 -6.67 2.08
CA CYS A 71 2.42 -7.46 0.96
C CYS A 71 3.78 -8.03 1.32
N ASP A 72 4.22 -8.99 0.53
CA ASP A 72 5.57 -9.52 0.60
C ASP A 72 6.39 -8.89 -0.51
N VAL A 73 7.57 -8.39 -0.16
CA VAL A 73 8.49 -7.76 -1.10
C VAL A 73 9.81 -8.53 -1.11
N THR A 74 10.21 -8.97 -2.29
CA THR A 74 11.53 -9.52 -2.53
C THR A 74 12.32 -8.51 -3.35
N ALA A 75 13.45 -8.07 -2.81
CA ALA A 75 14.23 -7.02 -3.43
C ALA A 75 15.71 -7.16 -3.08
N PRO A 76 16.61 -6.58 -3.88
CA PRO A 76 18.05 -6.57 -3.56
C PRO A 76 18.33 -5.80 -2.26
N LEU A 77 19.44 -6.11 -1.62
CA LEU A 77 19.80 -5.48 -0.35
C LEU A 77 19.86 -3.95 -0.43
N TYR A 78 20.34 -3.40 -1.53
CA TYR A 78 20.43 -1.96 -1.70
C TYR A 78 19.04 -1.29 -1.70
N TRP A 79 18.03 -1.99 -2.20
CA TRP A 79 16.65 -1.48 -2.17
C TRP A 79 16.16 -1.34 -0.72
N TRP A 80 16.45 -2.31 0.12
CA TRP A 80 16.04 -2.28 1.53
C TRP A 80 16.72 -1.18 2.32
N LYS A 81 17.95 -0.84 1.96
CA LYS A 81 18.65 0.29 2.59
C LYS A 81 17.95 1.61 2.27
N ASP A 82 17.54 1.80 1.02
CA ASP A 82 16.78 2.99 0.63
C ASP A 82 15.40 3.00 1.29
N TYR A 83 14.73 1.85 1.34
CA TYR A 83 13.44 1.72 2.00
C TYR A 83 13.52 2.17 3.47
N ASP A 84 14.52 1.71 4.22
CA ASP A 84 14.69 2.07 5.61
C ASP A 84 14.92 3.58 5.81
N SER A 85 15.51 4.24 4.82
CA SER A 85 15.73 5.69 4.87
C SER A 85 14.46 6.49 4.61
N TYR A 86 13.58 6.02 3.73
CA TYR A 86 12.44 6.79 3.24
C TYR A 86 11.08 6.33 3.74
N LYS A 87 11.01 5.21 4.44
CA LYS A 87 9.72 4.69 4.91
C LYS A 87 9.06 5.65 5.89
N VAL A 88 7.76 5.84 5.73
CA VAL A 88 6.93 6.60 6.64
C VAL A 88 5.66 5.79 6.89
N SER A 89 5.27 5.65 8.16
CA SER A 89 4.08 4.89 8.56
C SER A 89 4.08 3.46 8.01
N THR A 90 5.26 2.85 8.00
CA THR A 90 5.48 1.52 7.43
C THR A 90 6.23 0.66 8.45
N VAL A 91 5.85 -0.62 8.52
CA VAL A 91 6.51 -1.61 9.38
C VAL A 91 6.91 -2.79 8.53
N ALA A 92 8.11 -3.31 8.74
CA ALA A 92 8.61 -4.45 8.00
C ALA A 92 9.13 -5.54 8.94
N ASN A 93 8.83 -6.79 8.58
CA ASN A 93 9.44 -7.97 9.17
C ASN A 93 10.30 -8.61 8.09
N GLY A 94 11.60 -8.67 8.29
CA GLY A 94 12.51 -9.22 7.31
C GLY A 94 13.11 -10.55 7.75
N CYS A 95 13.67 -11.29 6.81
CA CYS A 95 14.47 -12.46 7.12
C CYS A 95 15.76 -12.03 7.80
N SER A 96 16.11 -12.71 8.91
CA SER A 96 17.36 -12.44 9.60
C SER A 96 18.52 -13.10 8.86
N THR A 97 19.44 -12.31 8.32
CA THR A 97 20.64 -12.84 7.70
C THR A 97 21.58 -13.46 8.74
N MET A 98 21.52 -13.01 9.97
CA MET A 98 22.33 -13.58 11.05
C MET A 98 21.95 -15.02 11.39
N HIS A 99 20.68 -15.36 11.21
CA HIS A 99 20.16 -16.68 11.58
C HIS A 99 19.90 -17.59 10.40
N LYS A 100 19.80 -17.05 9.18
CA LYS A 100 19.29 -17.78 8.03
C LYS A 100 20.26 -17.89 6.86
N ILE A 101 21.24 -17.00 6.76
CA ILE A 101 22.10 -16.97 5.57
C ILE A 101 22.84 -18.28 5.31
N HIS A 102 23.25 -18.98 6.37
CA HIS A 102 23.95 -20.27 6.22
C HIS A 102 23.01 -21.42 5.82
N ALA A 103 21.70 -21.22 5.93
CA ALA A 103 20.70 -22.20 5.52
C ALA A 103 20.34 -22.10 4.05
N TYR A 104 20.78 -21.06 3.35
CA TYR A 104 20.50 -20.85 1.93
C TYR A 104 21.70 -21.30 1.10
N GLU A 105 21.39 -21.89 -0.04
CA GLU A 105 22.38 -22.14 -1.06
C GLU A 105 22.77 -20.82 -1.70
N LEU A 106 24.07 -20.46 -1.62
CA LEU A 106 24.53 -19.22 -2.20
C LEU A 106 24.69 -19.38 -3.70
N ASN A 107 23.93 -18.61 -4.46
CA ASN A 107 23.98 -18.62 -5.92
C ASN A 107 23.74 -17.20 -6.44
N GLN A 108 23.89 -17.01 -7.75
CA GLN A 108 23.81 -15.69 -8.35
C GLN A 108 22.45 -15.03 -8.20
N SER A 109 21.37 -15.80 -8.06
CA SER A 109 20.04 -15.24 -7.89
C SER A 109 19.84 -14.54 -6.54
N MET A 110 20.68 -14.82 -5.55
CA MET A 110 20.65 -14.15 -4.24
C MET A 110 21.33 -12.79 -4.26
N PHE A 111 22.07 -12.47 -5.32
CA PHE A 111 22.77 -11.21 -5.47
C PHE A 111 22.25 -10.49 -6.70
N SER A 112 22.03 -9.18 -6.56
CA SER A 112 21.60 -8.38 -7.70
C SER A 112 22.81 -8.02 -8.55
N THR A 113 22.71 -8.30 -9.86
CA THR A 113 23.67 -7.83 -10.85
C THR A 113 23.07 -6.71 -11.71
N GLU A 114 21.85 -6.32 -11.42
CA GLU A 114 21.17 -5.24 -12.12
C GLU A 114 21.59 -3.89 -11.54
N ASP A 115 21.74 -2.92 -12.39
CA ASP A 115 22.08 -1.56 -12.02
C ASP A 115 20.85 -0.70 -11.73
#